data_cdf095f4e0a8fef7e41016f49e4bf798
#
_entry.id   cdf095f4e0a8fef7e41016f49e4bf798
#
_cell.length_a   1.000
_cell.length_b   1.000
_cell.length_c   1.000
_cell.angle_alpha   90.00
_cell.angle_beta   90.00
_cell.angle_gamma   90.00
#
_symmetry.space_group_name_H-M   'P 1'
#
loop_
_entity.id
_entity.type
_entity.pdbx_description
1 polymer ?
#
loop_
_entity_poly.entity_id
_entity_poly.type
_entity_poly.pdbx_seq_one_letter_code
_entity_poly.pdbx_strand_id
1 'polypeptide(L)'
;MNLYFRDYHAGSRLALVRRVDAPASGNPPVLRSEEAGGYEQLRLARDAACFASDHAALAPVNREAWQQLADGDIITVNEEGLVHRLFSGRERAATVYLTGHCNSNCIMCPVSDEERRTSGGLADEAMMAYLQMLPAEVRHITVTGGEPTLRTALFLRTMRTIAVRFRQADVLLLTNGRSFSLQGFLQELLHLCPAHLCVAIPLHAPEAGLHDAITRAPGSFVQTNEGIGNLLAQGIAVELRVVVSRKNAAYLPELADFIVAHYPEVHVVNFIGLETRGNCARHLQALYLDAPAAFRAVQPAVLKLMEHGIDVQLYNFPLCAVAPGFWEICRRSITPEKIRYAPACGECAARPYCGGFFQTTLAMTKPHVQPIPRTALFMDNRDTQDAHASERSGREV
;
A
#
# COMPACT_ATOMS: atom_id res chain seq x y z
N MET A 1 2.38 16.11 -10.00
CA MET A 1 2.82 17.51 -10.21
C MET A 1 3.73 17.85 -9.04
N ASN A 2 4.98 18.24 -9.30
CA ASN A 2 5.91 18.52 -8.21
C ASN A 2 5.66 19.93 -7.68
N LEU A 3 5.58 20.04 -6.36
CA LEU A 3 5.42 21.31 -5.66
C LEU A 3 6.80 21.78 -5.20
N TYR A 4 7.19 23.00 -5.58
CA TYR A 4 8.49 23.60 -5.21
C TYR A 4 8.30 24.99 -4.60
N PHE A 5 9.15 25.32 -3.64
CA PHE A 5 9.38 26.68 -3.23
C PHE A 5 10.47 27.32 -4.10
N ARG A 6 10.24 28.55 -4.53
CA ARG A 6 11.24 29.36 -5.22
C ARG A 6 12.23 29.90 -4.18
N ASP A 7 13.53 29.89 -4.52
CA ASP A 7 14.60 30.44 -3.68
C ASP A 7 14.62 29.91 -2.22
N TYR A 8 14.35 28.58 -2.07
CA TYR A 8 14.41 27.91 -0.79
C TYR A 8 15.88 27.64 -0.39
N HIS A 9 16.33 28.22 0.72
CA HIS A 9 17.71 28.12 1.22
C HIS A 9 17.79 27.50 2.63
N ALA A 10 16.69 27.09 3.21
CA ALA A 10 16.66 26.40 4.51
C ALA A 10 16.85 24.89 4.31
N GLY A 11 17.43 24.21 5.29
CA GLY A 11 17.59 22.74 5.26
C GLY A 11 16.27 21.97 5.18
N SER A 12 16.34 20.65 5.06
CA SER A 12 15.14 19.80 5.00
C SER A 12 14.24 19.97 6.22
N ARG A 13 12.93 20.11 6.00
CA ARG A 13 11.92 20.36 7.06
C ARG A 13 10.76 19.38 6.98
N LEU A 14 10.24 19.01 8.13
CA LEU A 14 8.95 18.35 8.33
C LEU A 14 7.99 19.37 8.93
N ALA A 15 6.84 19.59 8.32
CA ALA A 15 5.89 20.59 8.77
C ALA A 15 4.43 20.17 8.64
N LEU A 16 3.61 20.64 9.57
CA LEU A 16 2.16 20.58 9.53
C LEU A 16 1.61 21.80 8.79
N VAL A 17 0.80 21.59 7.76
CA VAL A 17 0.18 22.66 6.99
C VAL A 17 -0.98 23.26 7.77
N ARG A 18 -1.00 24.60 7.88
CA ARG A 18 -2.12 25.40 8.43
C ARG A 18 -2.56 26.42 7.40
N ARG A 19 -3.82 26.35 6.99
CA ARG A 19 -4.44 27.40 6.18
C ARG A 19 -4.87 28.54 7.12
N VAL A 20 -4.49 29.74 6.74
CA VAL A 20 -4.82 30.96 7.49
C VAL A 20 -5.53 31.95 6.54
N ASP A 21 -6.54 32.62 7.04
CA ASP A 21 -7.18 33.71 6.30
C ASP A 21 -6.17 34.82 6.10
N ALA A 22 -6.05 35.32 4.88
CA ALA A 22 -5.13 36.42 4.60
C ALA A 22 -5.56 37.65 5.40
N PRO A 23 -4.65 38.27 6.22
CA PRO A 23 -4.97 39.52 6.86
C PRO A 23 -5.22 40.58 5.80
N ALA A 24 -6.17 41.45 6.06
CA ALA A 24 -6.54 42.59 5.18
C ALA A 24 -5.38 43.58 4.88
N SER A 25 -4.26 43.39 5.55
CA SER A 25 -3.10 44.29 5.50
C SER A 25 -1.84 43.60 4.96
N GLY A 26 -1.77 43.03 3.85
CA GLY A 26 -0.55 42.65 3.08
C GLY A 26 0.66 42.01 3.79
N ASN A 27 0.68 41.94 5.12
CA ASN A 27 1.72 41.32 5.92
C ASN A 27 1.41 39.83 6.14
N PRO A 28 2.43 38.93 6.13
CA PRO A 28 2.21 37.51 6.44
C PRO A 28 1.55 37.39 7.84
N PRO A 29 0.60 36.44 7.99
CA PRO A 29 -0.11 36.30 9.27
C PRO A 29 0.85 35.87 10.37
N VAL A 30 0.99 36.73 11.38
CA VAL A 30 1.76 36.45 12.59
C VAL A 30 0.86 35.67 13.56
N LEU A 31 1.00 34.34 13.62
CA LEU A 31 0.41 33.54 14.69
C LEU A 31 1.42 33.39 15.84
N ARG A 32 0.95 33.48 17.08
CA ARG A 32 1.82 33.30 18.25
C ARG A 32 2.26 31.86 18.38
N SER A 33 3.49 31.62 18.81
CA SER A 33 4.13 30.30 18.93
C SER A 33 3.45 29.37 19.92
N GLU A 34 2.59 29.84 20.80
CA GLU A 34 1.91 29.06 21.84
C GLU A 34 0.78 28.13 21.29
N GLU A 35 0.25 28.41 20.10
CA GLU A 35 -0.78 27.58 19.47
C GLU A 35 -0.22 26.40 18.65
N ALA A 36 1.10 26.27 18.57
CA ALA A 36 1.77 25.41 17.60
C ALA A 36 1.94 23.95 18.04
N GLY A 37 1.58 23.55 19.26
CA GLY A 37 1.75 22.16 19.71
C GLY A 37 3.20 21.64 19.65
N GLY A 38 4.19 22.53 19.57
CA GLY A 38 5.62 22.18 19.53
C GLY A 38 6.18 21.71 18.18
N TYR A 39 5.37 21.70 17.10
CA TYR A 39 5.81 21.26 15.77
C TYR A 39 6.01 22.44 14.81
N GLU A 40 6.92 22.26 13.83
CA GLU A 40 7.06 23.18 12.72
C GLU A 40 5.75 23.29 11.94
N GLN A 41 5.31 24.48 11.62
CA GLN A 41 4.10 24.73 10.84
C GLN A 41 4.43 25.51 9.57
N LEU A 42 3.87 25.04 8.44
CA LEU A 42 3.80 25.82 7.22
C LEU A 42 2.45 26.52 7.15
N ARG A 43 2.46 27.84 7.22
CA ARG A 43 1.26 28.67 7.13
C ARG A 43 1.00 29.06 5.68
N LEU A 44 -0.19 28.72 5.20
CA LEU A 44 -0.64 28.99 3.85
C LEU A 44 -1.69 30.10 3.84
N ALA A 45 -1.38 31.22 3.22
CA ALA A 45 -2.36 32.19 2.75
C ALA A 45 -2.64 32.00 1.25
N ARG A 46 -3.56 32.80 0.69
CA ARG A 46 -3.95 32.66 -0.73
C ARG A 46 -2.78 32.80 -1.70
N ASP A 47 -1.83 33.68 -1.43
CA ASP A 47 -0.74 34.04 -2.34
C ASP A 47 0.66 33.95 -1.70
N ALA A 48 0.77 33.50 -0.45
CA ALA A 48 2.03 33.42 0.29
C ALA A 48 2.05 32.24 1.25
N ALA A 49 3.24 31.79 1.61
CA ALA A 49 3.47 30.81 2.65
C ALA A 49 4.68 31.22 3.50
N CYS A 50 4.71 30.81 4.74
CA CYS A 50 5.90 30.96 5.60
C CYS A 50 5.97 29.80 6.61
N PHE A 51 7.16 29.43 7.02
CA PHE A 51 7.34 28.57 8.19
C PHE A 51 7.15 29.37 9.48
N ALA A 52 6.61 28.73 10.50
CA ALA A 52 6.37 29.39 11.77
C ALA A 52 7.66 29.78 12.50
N SER A 53 8.75 29.04 12.27
CA SER A 53 10.03 29.24 12.96
C SER A 53 10.81 30.48 12.47
N ASP A 54 10.74 30.84 11.20
CA ASP A 54 11.58 31.88 10.61
C ASP A 54 10.82 33.00 9.94
N HIS A 55 9.51 32.88 9.80
CA HIS A 55 8.62 33.87 9.17
C HIS A 55 9.04 34.28 7.73
N ALA A 56 9.98 33.57 7.12
CA ALA A 56 10.41 33.86 5.76
C ALA A 56 9.27 33.62 4.78
N ALA A 57 8.95 34.60 3.96
CA ALA A 57 7.94 34.51 2.93
C ALA A 57 8.45 33.55 1.82
N LEU A 58 7.66 32.56 1.49
CA LEU A 58 7.95 31.59 0.43
C LEU A 58 7.01 31.80 -0.74
N ALA A 59 7.54 31.79 -1.95
CA ALA A 59 6.76 31.89 -3.17
C ALA A 59 6.66 30.50 -3.84
N PRO A 60 5.44 29.97 -4.08
CA PRO A 60 5.27 28.73 -4.80
C PRO A 60 5.62 28.90 -6.28
N VAL A 61 6.33 27.93 -6.88
CA VAL A 61 6.62 27.91 -8.31
C VAL A 61 5.35 27.60 -9.12
N ASN A 62 4.46 26.77 -8.57
CA ASN A 62 3.20 26.40 -9.20
C ASN A 62 2.02 26.62 -8.25
N ARG A 63 1.22 27.68 -8.52
CA ARG A 63 0.06 28.04 -7.71
C ARG A 63 -1.05 26.99 -7.69
N GLU A 64 -1.27 26.26 -8.78
CA GLU A 64 -2.31 25.21 -8.84
C GLU A 64 -1.95 24.01 -7.94
N ALA A 65 -0.68 23.59 -7.95
CA ALA A 65 -0.21 22.52 -7.08
C ALA A 65 -0.30 22.93 -5.59
N TRP A 66 -0.09 24.20 -5.30
CA TRP A 66 -0.18 24.78 -3.99
C TRP A 66 -1.61 24.79 -3.42
N GLN A 67 -2.61 25.02 -4.26
CA GLN A 67 -4.01 24.94 -3.87
C GLN A 67 -4.48 23.54 -3.48
N GLN A 68 -3.71 22.50 -3.84
CA GLN A 68 -3.98 21.11 -3.48
C GLN A 68 -3.58 20.77 -2.04
N LEU A 69 -2.72 21.56 -1.40
CA LEU A 69 -2.43 21.40 0.03
C LEU A 69 -3.64 21.84 0.86
N ALA A 70 -3.99 21.01 1.84
CA ALA A 70 -5.10 21.25 2.76
C ALA A 70 -4.60 21.56 4.17
N ASP A 71 -5.47 22.14 4.99
CA ASP A 71 -5.24 22.21 6.42
C ASP A 71 -5.09 20.82 7.01
N GLY A 72 -4.11 20.62 7.87
CA GLY A 72 -3.79 19.31 8.44
C GLY A 72 -2.93 18.41 7.56
N ASP A 73 -2.55 18.80 6.33
CA ASP A 73 -1.55 18.05 5.56
C ASP A 73 -0.21 18.05 6.31
N ILE A 74 0.48 16.91 6.29
CA ILE A 74 1.86 16.82 6.78
C ILE A 74 2.77 16.68 5.58
N ILE A 75 3.78 17.55 5.50
CA ILE A 75 4.69 17.63 4.37
C ILE A 75 6.15 17.55 4.81
N THR A 76 7.00 17.12 3.90
CA THR A 76 8.44 17.42 3.96
C THR A 76 8.82 18.38 2.86
N VAL A 77 9.80 19.22 3.14
CA VAL A 77 10.46 20.08 2.17
C VAL A 77 11.94 19.71 2.18
N ASN A 78 12.50 19.35 1.05
CA ASN A 78 13.93 19.03 0.96
C ASN A 78 14.77 20.32 0.78
N GLU A 79 16.10 20.18 0.76
CA GLU A 79 17.05 21.28 0.61
C GLU A 79 16.87 22.06 -0.70
N GLU A 80 16.31 21.43 -1.71
CA GLU A 80 16.01 22.01 -3.03
C GLU A 80 14.64 22.71 -3.07
N GLY A 81 13.91 22.71 -1.96
CA GLY A 81 12.55 23.27 -1.86
C GLY A 81 11.45 22.35 -2.44
N LEU A 82 11.75 21.09 -2.78
CA LEU A 82 10.74 20.14 -3.23
C LEU A 82 9.87 19.69 -2.05
N VAL A 83 8.56 19.85 -2.23
CA VAL A 83 7.56 19.47 -1.23
C VAL A 83 6.99 18.10 -1.51
N HIS A 84 7.04 17.22 -0.52
CA HIS A 84 6.37 15.92 -0.53
C HIS A 84 5.29 15.88 0.55
N ARG A 85 4.06 15.54 0.17
CA ARG A 85 2.99 15.29 1.13
C ARG A 85 3.08 13.87 1.66
N LEU A 86 3.28 13.74 2.98
CA LEU A 86 3.34 12.47 3.70
C LEU A 86 1.96 12.02 4.17
N PHE A 87 1.09 12.97 4.53
CA PHE A 87 -0.27 12.70 4.98
C PHE A 87 -1.21 13.79 4.44
N SER A 88 -2.41 13.39 4.06
CA SER A 88 -3.47 14.34 3.68
C SER A 88 -4.42 14.55 4.85
N GLY A 89 -4.58 15.79 5.29
CA GLY A 89 -5.51 16.16 6.37
C GLY A 89 -6.98 15.84 6.06
N ARG A 90 -7.29 15.47 4.81
CA ARG A 90 -8.63 15.04 4.37
C ARG A 90 -8.86 13.54 4.53
N GLU A 91 -7.81 12.77 4.83
CA GLU A 91 -7.84 11.32 4.89
C GLU A 91 -7.78 10.81 6.34
N ARG A 92 -8.21 9.57 6.53
CA ARG A 92 -8.09 8.85 7.81
C ARG A 92 -7.14 7.67 7.72
N ALA A 93 -6.39 7.59 6.62
CA ALA A 93 -5.37 6.57 6.38
C ALA A 93 -4.00 7.22 6.32
N ALA A 94 -3.03 6.69 7.06
CA ALA A 94 -1.66 7.16 7.10
C ALA A 94 -0.68 6.08 6.65
N THR A 95 0.39 6.48 5.96
CA THR A 95 1.50 5.61 5.60
C THR A 95 2.75 6.01 6.39
N VAL A 96 3.35 5.04 7.06
CA VAL A 96 4.59 5.18 7.83
C VAL A 96 5.69 4.45 7.08
N TYR A 97 6.50 5.20 6.34
CA TYR A 97 7.59 4.65 5.53
C TYR A 97 8.92 4.75 6.29
N LEU A 98 9.40 3.61 6.82
CA LEU A 98 10.56 3.61 7.73
C LEU A 98 11.91 3.67 7.02
N THR A 99 12.05 2.97 5.89
CA THR A 99 13.32 2.90 5.16
C THR A 99 13.14 2.40 3.74
N GLY A 100 14.02 2.80 2.82
CA GLY A 100 14.13 2.19 1.49
C GLY A 100 14.95 0.90 1.47
N HIS A 101 15.80 0.68 2.48
CA HIS A 101 16.65 -0.51 2.54
C HIS A 101 15.85 -1.80 2.71
N CYS A 102 16.32 -2.88 2.08
CA CYS A 102 15.71 -4.20 2.15
C CYS A 102 16.80 -5.27 2.12
N ASN A 103 16.62 -6.33 2.89
CA ASN A 103 17.48 -7.53 2.88
C ASN A 103 17.07 -8.57 1.82
N SER A 104 16.14 -8.22 0.92
CA SER A 104 15.77 -8.97 -0.28
C SER A 104 15.88 -8.07 -1.50
N ASN A 105 16.15 -8.65 -2.67
CA ASN A 105 16.25 -7.93 -3.94
C ASN A 105 15.29 -8.51 -5.00
N CYS A 106 14.01 -8.59 -4.64
CA CYS A 106 12.98 -9.23 -5.44
C CYS A 106 12.97 -8.73 -6.88
N ILE A 107 12.92 -9.67 -7.85
CA ILE A 107 12.93 -9.34 -9.28
C ILE A 107 11.71 -8.56 -9.72
N MET A 108 10.56 -8.69 -9.01
CA MET A 108 9.32 -8.00 -9.30
C MET A 108 9.11 -6.73 -8.45
N CYS A 109 10.09 -6.32 -7.64
CA CYS A 109 9.93 -5.15 -6.78
C CYS A 109 9.67 -3.88 -7.63
N PRO A 110 8.63 -3.09 -7.30
CA PRO A 110 8.36 -1.83 -8.00
C PRO A 110 9.35 -0.71 -7.63
N VAL A 111 10.21 -0.94 -6.62
CA VAL A 111 11.28 -0.04 -6.21
C VAL A 111 12.58 -0.52 -6.86
N SER A 112 13.33 0.39 -7.48
CA SER A 112 14.62 0.08 -8.10
C SER A 112 15.72 -0.11 -7.04
N ASP A 113 16.82 -0.76 -7.43
CA ASP A 113 18.01 -0.91 -6.57
C ASP A 113 18.59 0.46 -6.15
N GLU A 114 18.52 1.45 -7.03
CA GLU A 114 18.97 2.80 -6.78
C GLU A 114 18.07 3.49 -5.74
N GLU A 115 16.75 3.48 -5.95
CA GLU A 115 15.79 4.03 -4.99
C GLU A 115 15.94 3.40 -3.60
N ARG A 116 16.19 2.07 -3.53
CA ARG A 116 16.42 1.39 -2.25
C ARG A 116 17.69 1.82 -1.54
N ARG A 117 18.75 2.14 -2.28
CA ARG A 117 20.01 2.62 -1.67
C ARG A 117 19.96 4.08 -1.27
N THR A 118 19.22 4.90 -2.00
CA THR A 118 19.17 6.36 -1.80
C THR A 118 18.02 6.81 -0.90
N SER A 119 16.92 6.03 -0.81
CA SER A 119 15.74 6.38 -0.02
C SER A 119 15.89 5.94 1.44
N GLY A 120 16.48 6.79 2.26
CA GLY A 120 16.69 6.52 3.70
C GLY A 120 15.42 6.55 4.57
N GLY A 121 14.32 7.11 4.07
CA GLY A 121 13.17 7.47 4.90
C GLY A 121 13.44 8.70 5.76
N LEU A 122 12.54 9.02 6.68
CA LEU A 122 12.75 10.07 7.66
C LEU A 122 13.83 9.66 8.68
N ALA A 123 14.55 10.64 9.21
CA ALA A 123 15.38 10.47 10.41
C ALA A 123 14.50 10.04 11.60
N ASP A 124 15.09 9.37 12.60
CA ASP A 124 14.33 8.77 13.72
C ASP A 124 13.44 9.79 14.43
N GLU A 125 13.98 10.95 14.77
CA GLU A 125 13.22 11.99 15.47
C GLU A 125 12.16 12.64 14.58
N ALA A 126 12.43 12.81 13.28
CA ALA A 126 11.43 13.31 12.33
C ALA A 126 10.29 12.30 12.13
N MET A 127 10.58 10.98 12.17
CA MET A 127 9.55 9.95 12.14
C MET A 127 8.67 10.00 13.39
N MET A 128 9.28 10.19 14.57
CA MET A 128 8.52 10.34 15.81
C MET A 128 7.66 11.62 15.77
N ALA A 129 8.19 12.72 15.29
CA ALA A 129 7.43 13.96 15.08
C ALA A 129 6.28 13.78 14.09
N TYR A 130 6.50 13.07 12.97
CA TYR A 130 5.45 12.72 12.02
C TYR A 130 4.29 11.97 12.69
N LEU A 131 4.59 10.93 13.47
CA LEU A 131 3.58 10.17 14.20
C LEU A 131 2.81 11.03 15.21
N GLN A 132 3.48 11.98 15.84
CA GLN A 132 2.84 12.92 16.77
C GLN A 132 1.94 13.95 16.05
N MET A 133 2.28 14.37 14.84
CA MET A 133 1.48 15.28 14.02
C MET A 133 0.21 14.64 13.46
N LEU A 134 0.18 13.31 13.29
CA LEU A 134 -1.00 12.61 12.79
C LEU A 134 -2.20 12.85 13.70
N PRO A 135 -3.39 13.15 13.15
CA PRO A 135 -4.60 13.32 13.95
C PRO A 135 -5.00 11.99 14.64
N ALA A 136 -5.59 12.10 15.83
CA ALA A 136 -6.01 10.93 16.62
C ALA A 136 -7.13 10.11 15.94
N GLU A 137 -7.81 10.72 14.99
CA GLU A 137 -8.90 10.14 14.20
C GLU A 137 -8.44 9.25 13.06
N VAL A 138 -7.13 9.07 12.85
CA VAL A 138 -6.59 8.11 11.89
C VAL A 138 -7.09 6.71 12.24
N ARG A 139 -7.62 6.01 11.24
CA ARG A 139 -8.25 4.69 11.38
C ARG A 139 -7.48 3.58 10.71
N HIS A 140 -6.63 3.90 9.75
CA HIS A 140 -5.83 2.92 9.03
C HIS A 140 -4.37 3.40 8.98
N ILE A 141 -3.45 2.57 9.43
CA ILE A 141 -2.01 2.88 9.40
C ILE A 141 -1.29 1.76 8.67
N THR A 142 -0.64 2.09 7.56
CA THR A 142 0.25 1.16 6.87
C THR A 142 1.69 1.45 7.25
N VAL A 143 2.34 0.52 7.93
CA VAL A 143 3.78 0.56 8.21
C VAL A 143 4.50 -0.19 7.10
N THR A 144 5.43 0.47 6.42
CA THR A 144 6.07 -0.06 5.21
C THR A 144 7.49 0.48 5.01
N GLY A 145 8.11 0.06 3.92
CA GLY A 145 9.42 0.51 3.47
C GLY A 145 9.95 -0.43 2.39
N GLY A 146 11.28 -0.55 2.30
CA GLY A 146 11.89 -1.71 1.68
C GLY A 146 11.66 -2.94 2.57
N GLU A 147 12.34 -2.96 3.73
CA GLU A 147 12.00 -3.85 4.84
C GLU A 147 12.03 -3.05 6.15
N PRO A 148 10.86 -2.73 6.73
CA PRO A 148 10.75 -1.82 7.86
C PRO A 148 11.46 -2.34 9.13
N THR A 149 11.54 -3.66 9.32
CA THR A 149 12.15 -4.29 10.49
C THR A 149 13.68 -4.16 10.56
N LEU A 150 14.32 -3.77 9.44
CA LEU A 150 15.79 -3.54 9.42
C LEU A 150 16.22 -2.35 10.28
N ARG A 151 15.35 -1.37 10.46
CA ARG A 151 15.57 -0.29 11.45
C ARG A 151 14.92 -0.67 12.78
N THR A 152 15.38 -1.77 13.38
CA THR A 152 14.74 -2.44 14.52
C THR A 152 14.34 -1.46 15.63
N ALA A 153 15.25 -0.60 16.09
CA ALA A 153 14.96 0.35 17.15
C ALA A 153 13.86 1.34 16.78
N LEU A 154 13.92 1.92 15.57
CA LEU A 154 12.88 2.82 15.06
C LEU A 154 11.56 2.08 14.84
N PHE A 155 11.60 0.87 14.28
CA PHE A 155 10.42 0.04 14.06
C PHE A 155 9.68 -0.21 15.38
N LEU A 156 10.37 -0.66 16.42
CA LEU A 156 9.77 -0.93 17.73
C LEU A 156 9.23 0.34 18.40
N ARG A 157 9.96 1.46 18.33
CA ARG A 157 9.47 2.77 18.80
C ARG A 157 8.20 3.20 18.05
N THR A 158 8.15 2.96 16.74
CA THR A 158 7.01 3.25 15.87
C THR A 158 5.79 2.41 16.29
N MET A 159 5.95 1.09 16.39
CA MET A 159 4.86 0.18 16.79
C MET A 159 4.31 0.51 18.17
N ARG A 160 5.18 0.81 19.13
CA ARG A 160 4.78 1.28 20.47
C ARG A 160 3.97 2.58 20.40
N THR A 161 4.44 3.56 19.62
CA THR A 161 3.74 4.85 19.48
C THR A 161 2.36 4.65 18.86
N ILE A 162 2.25 3.80 17.84
CA ILE A 162 0.99 3.45 17.20
C ILE A 162 0.05 2.76 18.20
N ALA A 163 0.53 1.76 18.94
CA ALA A 163 -0.27 1.02 19.93
C ALA A 163 -0.85 1.91 21.03
N VAL A 164 -0.09 2.90 21.47
CA VAL A 164 -0.53 3.83 22.53
C VAL A 164 -1.46 4.91 22.00
N ARG A 165 -1.12 5.51 20.85
CA ARG A 165 -1.77 6.72 20.35
C ARG A 165 -3.01 6.41 19.47
N PHE A 166 -2.97 5.31 18.70
CA PHE A 166 -4.00 4.96 17.71
C PHE A 166 -4.66 3.62 18.04
N ARG A 167 -5.20 3.50 19.24
CA ARG A 167 -5.74 2.24 19.78
C ARG A 167 -6.86 1.60 18.95
N GLN A 168 -7.57 2.39 18.16
CA GLN A 168 -8.69 1.93 17.33
C GLN A 168 -8.33 1.87 15.84
N ALA A 169 -7.07 2.09 15.49
CA ALA A 169 -6.63 2.02 14.11
C ALA A 169 -6.32 0.58 13.71
N ASP A 170 -6.75 0.20 12.53
CA ASP A 170 -6.28 -1.00 11.86
C ASP A 170 -4.86 -0.74 11.36
N VAL A 171 -3.93 -1.59 11.74
CA VAL A 171 -2.52 -1.47 11.41
C VAL A 171 -2.12 -2.58 10.46
N LEU A 172 -1.69 -2.21 9.26
CA LEU A 172 -1.15 -3.12 8.26
C LEU A 172 0.37 -2.97 8.20
N LEU A 173 1.09 -4.01 8.61
CA LEU A 173 2.54 -4.07 8.47
C LEU A 173 2.92 -4.81 7.19
N LEU A 174 3.54 -4.10 6.23
CA LEU A 174 4.10 -4.72 5.02
C LEU A 174 5.57 -5.07 5.26
N THR A 175 5.88 -6.34 5.31
CA THR A 175 7.23 -6.86 5.61
C THR A 175 7.48 -8.14 4.84
N ASN A 176 8.75 -8.51 4.61
CA ASN A 176 9.08 -9.83 4.05
C ASN A 176 8.96 -10.97 5.07
N GLY A 177 8.64 -10.68 6.32
CA GLY A 177 8.38 -11.64 7.38
C GLY A 177 9.62 -12.28 8.02
N ARG A 178 10.80 -12.09 7.45
CA ARG A 178 12.04 -12.83 7.84
C ARG A 178 12.50 -12.54 9.26
N SER A 179 12.30 -11.32 9.75
CA SER A 179 12.71 -10.97 11.13
C SER A 179 11.88 -11.72 12.19
N PHE A 180 10.68 -12.18 11.87
CA PHE A 180 9.81 -12.93 12.77
C PHE A 180 10.21 -14.40 12.94
N SER A 181 11.17 -14.90 12.15
CA SER A 181 11.83 -16.18 12.45
C SER A 181 12.65 -16.13 13.75
N LEU A 182 13.06 -14.93 14.17
CA LEU A 182 13.83 -14.71 15.39
C LEU A 182 12.89 -14.52 16.59
N GLN A 183 12.84 -15.50 17.50
CA GLN A 183 11.95 -15.48 18.66
C GLN A 183 12.13 -14.21 19.53
N GLY A 184 13.37 -13.76 19.74
CA GLY A 184 13.63 -12.54 20.50
C GLY A 184 13.01 -11.29 19.90
N PHE A 185 13.06 -11.13 18.56
CA PHE A 185 12.44 -10.03 17.86
C PHE A 185 10.90 -10.09 17.94
N LEU A 186 10.33 -11.29 17.78
CA LEU A 186 8.90 -11.49 17.92
C LEU A 186 8.40 -11.13 19.31
N GLN A 187 9.09 -11.58 20.37
CA GLN A 187 8.71 -11.26 21.75
C GLN A 187 8.74 -9.75 22.02
N GLU A 188 9.74 -9.04 21.53
CA GLU A 188 9.78 -7.57 21.63
C GLU A 188 8.58 -6.91 20.94
N LEU A 189 8.18 -7.37 19.76
CA LEU A 189 6.99 -6.86 19.08
C LEU A 189 5.72 -7.14 19.91
N LEU A 190 5.55 -8.35 20.44
CA LEU A 190 4.35 -8.73 21.18
C LEU A 190 4.08 -7.82 22.39
N HIS A 191 5.11 -7.36 23.08
CA HIS A 191 4.99 -6.39 24.18
C HIS A 191 4.53 -5.01 23.75
N LEU A 192 4.59 -4.69 22.45
CA LEU A 192 4.34 -3.37 21.87
C LEU A 192 3.24 -3.40 20.80
N CYS A 193 2.55 -4.55 20.66
CA CYS A 193 1.69 -4.83 19.52
C CYS A 193 0.43 -3.94 19.52
N PRO A 194 0.10 -3.27 18.41
CA PRO A 194 -1.20 -2.66 18.21
C PRO A 194 -2.32 -3.70 18.28
N ALA A 195 -3.46 -3.34 18.85
CA ALA A 195 -4.59 -4.27 19.07
C ALA A 195 -5.15 -4.88 17.78
N HIS A 196 -5.12 -4.13 16.68
CA HIS A 196 -5.63 -4.53 15.37
C HIS A 196 -4.49 -4.61 14.35
N LEU A 197 -3.45 -5.39 14.65
CA LEU A 197 -2.32 -5.61 13.75
C LEU A 197 -2.61 -6.75 12.78
N CYS A 198 -2.46 -6.47 11.48
CA CYS A 198 -2.33 -7.48 10.43
C CYS A 198 -0.94 -7.39 9.80
N VAL A 199 -0.25 -8.52 9.66
CA VAL A 199 1.09 -8.57 9.06
C VAL A 199 0.99 -9.16 7.67
N ALA A 200 1.30 -8.36 6.65
CA ALA A 200 1.23 -8.74 5.26
C ALA A 200 2.60 -9.20 4.75
N ILE A 201 2.68 -10.49 4.41
CA ILE A 201 3.93 -11.19 4.10
C ILE A 201 3.88 -11.79 2.68
N PRO A 202 4.89 -11.56 1.83
CA PRO A 202 4.96 -12.16 0.51
C PRO A 202 5.36 -13.64 0.58
N LEU A 203 4.57 -14.51 -0.07
CA LEU A 203 4.91 -15.91 -0.30
C LEU A 203 4.68 -16.24 -1.78
N HIS A 204 5.75 -16.44 -2.56
CA HIS A 204 5.68 -16.47 -4.02
C HIS A 204 5.71 -17.86 -4.65
N ALA A 205 6.07 -18.88 -3.90
CA ALA A 205 6.18 -20.26 -4.35
C ALA A 205 6.02 -21.23 -3.18
N PRO A 206 5.64 -22.50 -3.44
CA PRO A 206 5.53 -23.54 -2.42
C PRO A 206 6.88 -24.12 -1.99
N GLU A 207 7.97 -23.74 -2.66
CA GLU A 207 9.32 -24.30 -2.45
C GLU A 207 10.41 -23.23 -2.39
N ALA A 208 11.51 -23.58 -1.72
CA ALA A 208 12.64 -22.67 -1.49
C ALA A 208 13.32 -22.23 -2.79
N GLY A 209 13.55 -23.16 -3.72
CA GLY A 209 14.29 -22.87 -4.95
C GLY A 209 13.67 -21.74 -5.76
N LEU A 210 12.36 -21.78 -5.98
CA LEU A 210 11.64 -20.77 -6.74
C LEU A 210 11.43 -19.48 -5.92
N HIS A 211 11.04 -19.61 -4.65
CA HIS A 211 10.82 -18.43 -3.79
C HIS A 211 12.10 -17.61 -3.67
N ASP A 212 13.22 -18.22 -3.33
CA ASP A 212 14.51 -17.55 -3.16
C ASP A 212 15.03 -16.96 -4.48
N ALA A 213 14.79 -17.62 -5.61
CA ALA A 213 15.11 -17.07 -6.92
C ALA A 213 14.28 -15.82 -7.25
N ILE A 214 13.00 -15.75 -6.84
CA ILE A 214 12.13 -14.59 -7.03
C ILE A 214 12.56 -13.44 -6.09
N THR A 215 12.82 -13.73 -4.83
CA THR A 215 13.22 -12.74 -3.82
C THR A 215 14.67 -12.32 -3.95
N ARG A 216 15.50 -13.09 -4.65
CA ARG A 216 16.96 -12.96 -4.74
C ARG A 216 17.61 -12.90 -3.35
N ALA A 217 17.13 -13.73 -2.44
CA ALA A 217 17.60 -13.80 -1.06
C ALA A 217 17.66 -15.28 -0.62
N PRO A 218 18.82 -15.94 -0.74
CA PRO A 218 18.96 -17.33 -0.32
C PRO A 218 18.52 -17.53 1.13
N GLY A 219 17.73 -18.58 1.38
CA GLY A 219 17.15 -18.89 2.69
C GLY A 219 15.94 -18.06 3.08
N SER A 220 15.46 -17.16 2.20
CA SER A 220 14.30 -16.34 2.50
C SER A 220 13.02 -17.17 2.65
N PHE A 221 12.85 -18.25 1.87
CA PHE A 221 11.72 -19.15 2.02
C PHE A 221 11.59 -19.72 3.44
N VAL A 222 12.66 -20.27 3.95
CA VAL A 222 12.68 -20.85 5.31
C VAL A 222 12.34 -19.79 6.35
N GLN A 223 13.07 -18.65 6.34
CA GLN A 223 12.85 -17.57 7.30
C GLN A 223 11.45 -16.97 7.22
N THR A 224 10.91 -16.80 6.00
CA THR A 224 9.56 -16.27 5.80
C THR A 224 8.50 -17.24 6.34
N ASN A 225 8.63 -18.56 6.07
CA ASN A 225 7.69 -19.56 6.56
C ASN A 225 7.76 -19.69 8.10
N GLU A 226 8.95 -19.70 8.69
CA GLU A 226 9.12 -19.66 10.15
C GLU A 226 8.45 -18.39 10.74
N GLY A 227 8.64 -17.23 10.10
CA GLY A 227 8.01 -15.97 10.51
C GLY A 227 6.48 -16.02 10.46
N ILE A 228 5.91 -16.56 9.38
CA ILE A 228 4.46 -16.76 9.25
C ILE A 228 3.94 -17.67 10.36
N GLY A 229 4.55 -18.84 10.55
CA GLY A 229 4.14 -19.80 11.58
C GLY A 229 4.25 -19.22 13.00
N ASN A 230 5.31 -18.49 13.29
CA ASN A 230 5.50 -17.84 14.58
C ASN A 230 4.44 -16.76 14.86
N LEU A 231 4.07 -15.96 13.87
CA LEU A 231 3.02 -14.94 14.02
C LEU A 231 1.64 -15.56 14.23
N LEU A 232 1.28 -16.56 13.42
CA LEU A 232 0.01 -17.30 13.56
C LEU A 232 -0.09 -17.98 14.92
N ALA A 233 0.99 -18.61 15.40
CA ALA A 233 1.04 -19.23 16.74
C ALA A 233 0.80 -18.25 17.89
N GLN A 234 0.99 -16.94 17.66
CA GLN A 234 0.69 -15.88 18.62
C GLN A 234 -0.70 -15.22 18.38
N GLY A 235 -1.50 -15.76 17.46
CA GLY A 235 -2.83 -15.22 17.13
C GLY A 235 -2.78 -13.88 16.37
N ILE A 236 -1.64 -13.52 15.78
CA ILE A 236 -1.52 -12.31 14.95
C ILE A 236 -2.08 -12.61 13.57
N ALA A 237 -2.97 -11.74 13.09
CA ALA A 237 -3.52 -11.86 11.74
C ALA A 237 -2.41 -11.75 10.69
N VAL A 238 -2.33 -12.73 9.79
CA VAL A 238 -1.38 -12.74 8.67
C VAL A 238 -2.13 -12.67 7.35
N GLU A 239 -1.73 -11.73 6.52
CA GLU A 239 -2.12 -11.61 5.12
C GLU A 239 -1.00 -12.14 4.23
N LEU A 240 -1.27 -13.15 3.40
CA LEU A 240 -0.30 -13.63 2.43
C LEU A 240 -0.44 -12.85 1.12
N ARG A 241 0.69 -12.40 0.58
CA ARG A 241 0.76 -11.66 -0.68
C ARG A 241 1.49 -12.44 -1.75
N VAL A 242 0.81 -12.76 -2.84
CA VAL A 242 1.35 -13.48 -3.98
C VAL A 242 1.38 -12.59 -5.20
N VAL A 243 2.55 -12.06 -5.55
CA VAL A 243 2.68 -11.30 -6.80
C VAL A 243 2.72 -12.28 -7.96
N VAL A 244 1.71 -12.20 -8.83
CA VAL A 244 1.54 -13.10 -9.97
C VAL A 244 2.46 -12.71 -11.10
N SER A 245 3.26 -13.66 -11.57
CA SER A 245 4.22 -13.46 -12.65
C SER A 245 4.40 -14.73 -13.47
N ARG A 246 5.01 -14.63 -14.64
CA ARG A 246 5.35 -15.78 -15.46
C ARG A 246 6.24 -16.81 -14.72
N LYS A 247 7.00 -16.34 -13.71
CA LYS A 247 7.90 -17.21 -12.94
C LYS A 247 7.16 -18.19 -12.04
N ASN A 248 6.05 -17.75 -11.42
CA ASN A 248 5.32 -18.59 -10.47
C ASN A 248 3.92 -19.01 -10.94
N ALA A 249 3.48 -18.59 -12.11
CA ALA A 249 2.15 -18.88 -12.63
C ALA A 249 1.78 -20.38 -12.63
N ALA A 250 2.71 -21.24 -13.05
CA ALA A 250 2.51 -22.70 -13.08
C ALA A 250 2.45 -23.34 -11.69
N TYR A 251 2.97 -22.70 -10.66
CA TYR A 251 3.07 -23.19 -9.29
C TYR A 251 1.98 -22.65 -8.35
N LEU A 252 1.08 -21.81 -8.84
CA LEU A 252 0.04 -21.20 -8.00
C LEU A 252 -0.95 -22.22 -7.44
N PRO A 253 -1.38 -23.28 -8.17
CA PRO A 253 -2.21 -24.33 -7.59
C PRO A 253 -1.50 -25.09 -6.45
N GLU A 254 -0.22 -25.42 -6.63
CA GLU A 254 0.60 -26.08 -5.60
C GLU A 254 0.85 -25.17 -4.40
N LEU A 255 1.00 -23.85 -4.65
CA LEU A 255 1.10 -22.87 -3.57
C LEU A 255 -0.19 -22.79 -2.75
N ALA A 256 -1.36 -22.90 -3.38
CA ALA A 256 -2.63 -22.98 -2.67
C ALA A 256 -2.71 -24.27 -1.81
N ASP A 257 -2.26 -25.42 -2.33
CA ASP A 257 -2.16 -26.66 -1.54
C ASP A 257 -1.24 -26.49 -0.33
N PHE A 258 -0.09 -25.85 -0.55
CA PHE A 258 0.86 -25.54 0.52
C PHE A 258 0.25 -24.66 1.60
N ILE A 259 -0.46 -23.58 1.20
CA ILE A 259 -1.13 -22.66 2.14
C ILE A 259 -2.20 -23.38 2.95
N VAL A 260 -3.07 -24.15 2.31
CA VAL A 260 -4.12 -24.94 2.98
C VAL A 260 -3.52 -25.91 4.00
N ALA A 261 -2.41 -26.56 3.65
CA ALA A 261 -1.78 -27.56 4.51
C ALA A 261 -1.03 -26.96 5.72
N HIS A 262 -0.41 -25.76 5.56
CA HIS A 262 0.49 -25.20 6.56
C HIS A 262 -0.07 -23.97 7.28
N TYR A 263 -1.01 -23.24 6.65
CA TYR A 263 -1.52 -21.96 7.14
C TYR A 263 -3.05 -21.85 6.98
N PRO A 264 -3.84 -22.85 7.46
CA PRO A 264 -5.30 -22.81 7.31
C PRO A 264 -5.95 -21.62 8.04
N GLU A 265 -5.25 -21.02 9.01
CA GLU A 265 -5.73 -19.90 9.83
C GLU A 265 -5.29 -18.53 9.29
N VAL A 266 -4.68 -18.47 8.09
CA VAL A 266 -4.30 -17.18 7.50
C VAL A 266 -5.54 -16.32 7.27
N HIS A 267 -5.41 -15.03 7.58
CA HIS A 267 -6.54 -14.10 7.52
C HIS A 267 -7.06 -13.91 6.09
N VAL A 268 -6.15 -13.77 5.11
CA VAL A 268 -6.50 -13.58 3.70
C VAL A 268 -5.29 -13.87 2.79
N VAL A 269 -5.55 -14.34 1.59
CA VAL A 269 -4.54 -14.49 0.53
C VAL A 269 -4.83 -13.51 -0.58
N ASN A 270 -3.90 -12.57 -0.84
CA ASN A 270 -3.99 -11.56 -1.88
C ASN A 270 -3.13 -11.93 -3.08
N PHE A 271 -3.76 -12.25 -4.22
CA PHE A 271 -3.05 -12.36 -5.50
C PHE A 271 -2.95 -10.97 -6.14
N ILE A 272 -1.74 -10.57 -6.50
CA ILE A 272 -1.42 -9.21 -6.91
C ILE A 272 -0.87 -9.20 -8.33
N GLY A 273 -1.55 -8.49 -9.25
CA GLY A 273 -1.04 -8.21 -10.58
C GLY A 273 0.18 -7.29 -10.56
N LEU A 274 1.11 -7.49 -11.47
CA LEU A 274 2.39 -6.77 -11.51
C LEU A 274 2.24 -5.26 -11.69
N GLU A 275 2.97 -4.47 -10.91
CA GLU A 275 3.31 -3.08 -11.22
C GLU A 275 4.63 -3.05 -12.00
N THR A 276 4.60 -2.62 -13.26
CA THR A 276 5.77 -2.66 -14.17
C THR A 276 6.69 -1.46 -13.96
N ARG A 277 7.28 -1.36 -12.76
CA ARG A 277 8.18 -0.30 -12.32
C ARG A 277 9.41 -0.91 -11.63
N GLY A 278 10.46 -0.13 -11.45
CA GLY A 278 11.66 -0.52 -10.69
C GLY A 278 12.33 -1.79 -11.23
N ASN A 279 12.61 -2.76 -10.37
CA ASN A 279 13.19 -4.04 -10.79
C ASN A 279 12.26 -4.82 -11.72
N CYS A 280 10.94 -4.76 -11.51
CA CYS A 280 9.98 -5.40 -12.40
C CYS A 280 10.16 -4.93 -13.86
N ALA A 281 10.34 -3.63 -14.08
CA ALA A 281 10.56 -3.07 -15.41
C ALA A 281 11.83 -3.62 -16.08
N ARG A 282 12.91 -3.82 -15.30
CA ARG A 282 14.18 -4.41 -15.80
C ARG A 282 14.04 -5.88 -16.18
N HIS A 283 13.12 -6.60 -15.56
CA HIS A 283 12.87 -8.03 -15.75
C HIS A 283 11.54 -8.32 -16.45
N LEU A 284 10.96 -7.33 -17.14
CA LEU A 284 9.61 -7.38 -17.68
C LEU A 284 9.35 -8.64 -18.54
N GLN A 285 10.25 -8.95 -19.43
CA GLN A 285 10.14 -10.10 -20.35
C GLN A 285 10.01 -11.45 -19.60
N ALA A 286 10.74 -11.58 -18.48
CA ALA A 286 10.75 -12.80 -17.67
C ALA A 286 9.56 -12.89 -16.70
N LEU A 287 8.91 -11.76 -16.40
CA LEU A 287 7.89 -11.68 -15.35
C LEU A 287 6.48 -11.46 -15.88
N TYR A 288 6.34 -10.67 -16.94
CA TYR A 288 5.04 -10.17 -17.35
C TYR A 288 4.13 -11.27 -17.92
N LEU A 289 2.93 -11.31 -17.38
CA LEU A 289 1.74 -11.92 -17.96
C LEU A 289 0.72 -10.82 -18.21
N ASP A 290 0.00 -10.88 -19.31
CA ASP A 290 -1.17 -10.03 -19.47
C ASP A 290 -2.23 -10.37 -18.40
N ALA A 291 -3.10 -9.42 -18.10
CA ALA A 291 -4.04 -9.59 -17.00
C ALA A 291 -4.99 -10.79 -17.19
N PRO A 292 -5.51 -11.11 -18.40
CA PRO A 292 -6.27 -12.33 -18.64
C PRO A 292 -5.47 -13.62 -18.40
N ALA A 293 -4.20 -13.67 -18.82
CA ALA A 293 -3.34 -14.85 -18.58
C ALA A 293 -3.00 -14.98 -17.10
N ALA A 294 -2.75 -13.87 -16.42
CA ALA A 294 -2.52 -13.84 -14.97
C ALA A 294 -3.76 -14.36 -14.22
N PHE A 295 -4.97 -13.92 -14.61
CA PHE A 295 -6.20 -14.41 -14.00
C PHE A 295 -6.39 -15.93 -14.24
N ARG A 296 -6.22 -16.42 -15.47
CA ARG A 296 -6.29 -17.86 -15.74
C ARG A 296 -5.32 -18.68 -14.89
N ALA A 297 -4.14 -18.15 -14.61
CA ALA A 297 -3.14 -18.83 -13.78
C ALA A 297 -3.54 -18.87 -12.29
N VAL A 298 -4.17 -17.82 -11.77
CA VAL A 298 -4.57 -17.76 -10.34
C VAL A 298 -5.89 -18.45 -10.06
N GLN A 299 -6.79 -18.55 -11.04
CA GLN A 299 -8.16 -19.04 -10.84
C GLN A 299 -8.24 -20.40 -10.13
N PRO A 300 -7.44 -21.43 -10.48
CA PRO A 300 -7.48 -22.71 -9.76
C PRO A 300 -7.06 -22.58 -8.28
N ALA A 301 -6.06 -21.74 -8.01
CA ALA A 301 -5.61 -21.47 -6.65
C ALA A 301 -6.66 -20.71 -5.82
N VAL A 302 -7.32 -19.72 -6.43
CA VAL A 302 -8.44 -18.99 -5.81
C VAL A 302 -9.55 -19.93 -5.40
N LEU A 303 -10.03 -20.77 -6.33
CA LEU A 303 -11.10 -21.72 -6.05
C LEU A 303 -10.72 -22.67 -4.91
N LYS A 304 -9.51 -23.22 -4.94
CA LYS A 304 -9.02 -24.13 -3.89
C LYS A 304 -8.99 -23.48 -2.50
N LEU A 305 -8.47 -22.28 -2.39
CA LEU A 305 -8.42 -21.53 -1.12
C LEU A 305 -9.82 -21.26 -0.59
N MET A 306 -10.74 -20.80 -1.47
CA MET A 306 -12.13 -20.55 -1.11
C MET A 306 -12.88 -21.82 -0.67
N GLU A 307 -12.65 -22.96 -1.32
CA GLU A 307 -13.19 -24.27 -0.94
C GLU A 307 -12.77 -24.69 0.48
N HIS A 308 -11.61 -24.21 0.95
CA HIS A 308 -11.11 -24.46 2.30
C HIS A 308 -11.41 -23.33 3.29
N GLY A 309 -12.29 -22.39 2.92
CA GLY A 309 -12.74 -21.30 3.78
C GLY A 309 -11.71 -20.19 4.00
N ILE A 310 -10.67 -20.12 3.18
CA ILE A 310 -9.67 -19.06 3.23
C ILE A 310 -10.13 -17.90 2.35
N ASP A 311 -10.18 -16.70 2.92
CA ASP A 311 -10.52 -15.48 2.18
C ASP A 311 -9.47 -15.16 1.12
N VAL A 312 -9.94 -14.78 -0.09
CA VAL A 312 -9.07 -14.44 -1.22
C VAL A 312 -9.45 -13.09 -1.79
N GLN A 313 -8.45 -12.31 -2.20
CA GLN A 313 -8.66 -11.06 -2.91
C GLN A 313 -7.73 -10.95 -4.13
N LEU A 314 -8.20 -10.26 -5.16
CA LEU A 314 -7.44 -9.96 -6.37
C LEU A 314 -7.10 -8.46 -6.41
N TYR A 315 -5.82 -8.13 -6.31
CA TYR A 315 -5.29 -6.78 -6.36
C TYR A 315 -4.68 -6.49 -7.72
N ASN A 316 -4.91 -5.29 -8.25
CA ASN A 316 -4.36 -4.85 -9.54
C ASN A 316 -4.86 -5.69 -10.75
N PHE A 317 -6.02 -6.32 -10.63
CA PHE A 317 -6.67 -6.98 -11.76
C PHE A 317 -7.80 -6.09 -12.29
N PRO A 318 -7.76 -5.68 -13.57
CA PRO A 318 -8.89 -4.97 -14.18
C PRO A 318 -10.05 -5.94 -14.39
N LEU A 319 -11.29 -5.52 -14.13
CA LEU A 319 -12.48 -6.40 -14.19
C LEU A 319 -12.65 -7.09 -15.55
N CYS A 320 -12.28 -6.43 -16.66
CA CYS A 320 -12.35 -7.02 -18.00
C CYS A 320 -11.38 -8.21 -18.23
N ALA A 321 -10.44 -8.44 -17.32
CA ALA A 321 -9.52 -9.58 -17.37
C ALA A 321 -9.96 -10.73 -16.45
N VAL A 322 -11.00 -10.53 -15.65
CA VAL A 322 -11.48 -11.45 -14.62
C VAL A 322 -12.87 -11.96 -14.98
N ALA A 323 -13.11 -13.26 -14.79
CA ALA A 323 -14.46 -13.80 -15.01
C ALA A 323 -15.48 -13.15 -14.05
N PRO A 324 -16.72 -12.88 -14.50
CA PRO A 324 -17.72 -12.14 -13.70
C PRO A 324 -17.93 -12.69 -12.28
N GLY A 325 -18.02 -13.99 -12.10
CA GLY A 325 -18.20 -14.63 -10.78
C GLY A 325 -17.07 -14.40 -9.77
N PHE A 326 -15.97 -13.73 -10.18
CA PHE A 326 -14.86 -13.35 -9.28
C PHE A 326 -14.74 -11.84 -9.07
N TRP A 327 -15.65 -11.03 -9.61
CA TRP A 327 -15.55 -9.56 -9.48
C TRP A 327 -15.64 -9.08 -8.04
N GLU A 328 -16.38 -9.77 -7.19
CA GLU A 328 -16.56 -9.43 -5.79
C GLU A 328 -15.26 -9.50 -4.97
N ILE A 329 -14.32 -10.34 -5.37
CA ILE A 329 -13.01 -10.44 -4.72
C ILE A 329 -11.96 -9.49 -5.33
N CYS A 330 -12.28 -8.78 -6.43
CA CYS A 330 -11.40 -7.77 -7.00
C CYS A 330 -11.42 -6.50 -6.15
N ARG A 331 -10.23 -6.00 -5.78
CA ARG A 331 -10.08 -4.79 -4.98
C ARG A 331 -9.51 -3.64 -5.80
N ARG A 332 -10.01 -2.45 -5.57
CA ARG A 332 -9.44 -1.21 -6.12
C ARG A 332 -8.21 -0.82 -5.30
N SER A 333 -7.11 -1.52 -5.53
CA SER A 333 -5.88 -1.45 -4.75
C SER A 333 -4.86 -0.43 -5.27
N ILE A 334 -5.08 0.11 -6.47
CA ILE A 334 -4.22 1.16 -7.04
C ILE A 334 -4.70 2.52 -6.50
N THR A 335 -3.76 3.31 -5.96
CA THR A 335 -4.09 4.65 -5.45
C THR A 335 -4.61 5.57 -6.58
N PRO A 336 -5.53 6.50 -6.29
CA PRO A 336 -6.16 7.34 -7.31
C PRO A 336 -5.17 8.07 -8.23
N GLU A 337 -4.03 8.50 -7.70
CA GLU A 337 -3.01 9.21 -8.45
C GLU A 337 -2.30 8.33 -9.48
N LYS A 338 -2.21 7.02 -9.20
CA LYS A 338 -1.55 6.02 -10.06
C LYS A 338 -2.50 5.32 -11.02
N ILE A 339 -3.82 5.35 -10.76
CA ILE A 339 -4.81 4.71 -11.64
C ILE A 339 -4.83 5.39 -13.01
N ARG A 340 -4.81 4.57 -14.06
CA ARG A 340 -5.05 5.02 -15.44
C ARG A 340 -6.00 4.05 -16.12
N TYR A 341 -6.65 4.57 -17.16
CA TYR A 341 -7.59 3.81 -17.99
C TYR A 341 -7.14 3.89 -19.45
N ALA A 342 -7.26 2.78 -20.17
CA ALA A 342 -7.02 2.76 -21.60
C ALA A 342 -8.15 3.52 -22.34
N PRO A 343 -7.94 4.00 -23.58
CA PRO A 343 -9.00 4.67 -24.36
C PRO A 343 -10.29 3.86 -24.44
N ALA A 344 -10.21 2.54 -24.67
CA ALA A 344 -11.35 1.64 -24.72
C ALA A 344 -12.18 1.59 -23.42
N CYS A 345 -11.59 1.93 -22.27
CA CYS A 345 -12.33 2.02 -21.01
C CYS A 345 -13.36 3.16 -20.98
N GLY A 346 -13.35 4.07 -21.95
CA GLY A 346 -14.36 5.13 -22.10
C GLY A 346 -15.77 4.57 -22.30
N GLU A 347 -15.88 3.42 -22.99
CA GLU A 347 -17.14 2.74 -23.31
C GLU A 347 -17.48 1.61 -22.32
N CYS A 348 -16.64 1.38 -21.30
CA CYS A 348 -16.78 0.26 -20.37
C CYS A 348 -17.79 0.60 -19.25
N ALA A 349 -18.87 -0.16 -19.14
CA ALA A 349 -19.88 0.02 -18.11
C ALA A 349 -19.35 -0.29 -16.69
N ALA A 350 -18.36 -1.18 -16.56
CA ALA A 350 -17.76 -1.54 -15.28
C ALA A 350 -16.66 -0.55 -14.81
N ARG A 351 -16.32 0.48 -15.60
CA ARG A 351 -15.26 1.45 -15.26
C ARG A 351 -15.42 2.08 -13.87
N PRO A 352 -16.61 2.45 -13.36
CA PRO A 352 -16.78 3.02 -12.03
C PRO A 352 -16.34 2.10 -10.89
N TYR A 353 -16.38 0.78 -11.12
CA TYR A 353 -16.06 -0.26 -10.13
C TYR A 353 -14.66 -0.85 -10.32
N CYS A 354 -14.03 -0.58 -11.48
CA CYS A 354 -12.76 -1.17 -11.88
C CYS A 354 -11.57 -0.45 -11.25
N GLY A 355 -10.56 -1.20 -10.78
CA GLY A 355 -9.27 -0.68 -10.29
C GLY A 355 -8.37 -0.10 -11.38
N GLY A 356 -8.72 -0.28 -12.67
CA GLY A 356 -7.92 0.23 -13.80
C GLY A 356 -6.54 -0.43 -13.89
N PHE A 357 -5.56 0.36 -14.34
CA PHE A 357 -4.17 -0.06 -14.56
C PHE A 357 -3.21 0.93 -13.92
N PHE A 358 -2.01 0.47 -13.59
CA PHE A 358 -0.90 1.40 -13.32
C PHE A 358 -0.49 2.15 -14.59
N GLN A 359 -0.12 3.40 -14.44
CA GLN A 359 0.38 4.22 -15.56
C GLN A 359 1.53 3.55 -16.29
N THR A 360 2.48 2.97 -15.54
CA THR A 360 3.63 2.25 -16.10
C THR A 360 3.23 1.00 -16.87
N THR A 361 2.24 0.26 -16.39
CA THR A 361 1.71 -0.93 -17.08
C THR A 361 1.10 -0.55 -18.43
N LEU A 362 0.26 0.48 -18.50
CA LEU A 362 -0.29 0.94 -19.78
C LEU A 362 0.79 1.40 -20.77
N ALA A 363 1.79 2.13 -20.27
CA ALA A 363 2.87 2.65 -21.12
C ALA A 363 3.77 1.55 -21.68
N MET A 364 4.13 0.54 -20.87
CA MET A 364 5.11 -0.47 -21.23
C MET A 364 4.51 -1.70 -21.92
N THR A 365 3.28 -2.08 -21.58
CA THR A 365 2.72 -3.38 -22.02
C THR A 365 1.58 -3.25 -23.03
N LYS A 366 0.98 -2.06 -23.15
CA LYS A 366 -0.17 -1.79 -24.05
C LYS A 366 -1.22 -2.90 -23.99
N PRO A 367 -1.82 -3.17 -22.80
CA PRO A 367 -2.69 -4.31 -22.61
C PRO A 367 -3.90 -4.23 -23.52
N HIS A 368 -4.33 -5.39 -24.03
CA HIS A 368 -5.60 -5.48 -24.74
C HIS A 368 -6.76 -5.34 -23.75
N VAL A 369 -7.64 -4.38 -23.97
CA VAL A 369 -8.78 -4.08 -23.10
C VAL A 369 -10.08 -4.33 -23.85
N GLN A 370 -10.91 -5.22 -23.29
CA GLN A 370 -12.26 -5.43 -23.79
C GLN A 370 -13.27 -4.71 -22.89
N PRO A 371 -13.96 -3.66 -23.38
CA PRO A 371 -14.99 -2.98 -22.61
C PRO A 371 -16.11 -3.95 -22.20
N ILE A 372 -16.53 -3.88 -20.94
CA ILE A 372 -17.66 -4.65 -20.42
C ILE A 372 -18.96 -3.91 -20.77
N PRO A 373 -19.87 -4.52 -21.52
CA PRO A 373 -21.16 -3.88 -21.87
C PRO A 373 -22.11 -3.84 -20.65
N ARG A 374 -23.09 -2.92 -20.68
CA ARG A 374 -24.08 -2.81 -19.59
C ARG A 374 -24.87 -4.09 -19.33
N THR A 375 -25.14 -4.85 -20.36
CA THR A 375 -25.87 -6.13 -20.27
C THR A 375 -25.15 -7.15 -19.40
N ALA A 376 -23.82 -7.16 -19.39
CA ALA A 376 -23.03 -8.08 -18.58
C ALA A 376 -23.02 -7.74 -17.07
N LEU A 377 -23.31 -6.48 -16.70
CA LEU A 377 -23.41 -6.08 -15.27
C LEU A 377 -24.71 -6.55 -14.61
N PHE A 378 -25.72 -6.92 -15.39
CA PHE A 378 -27.03 -7.33 -14.87
C PHE A 378 -27.27 -8.85 -14.91
N MET A 379 -26.36 -9.62 -15.51
CA MET A 379 -26.51 -11.08 -15.56
C MET A 379 -26.27 -11.78 -14.22
N ASP A 380 -25.43 -11.21 -13.35
CA ASP A 380 -25.09 -11.80 -12.05
C ASP A 380 -26.26 -11.76 -11.02
N ASN A 381 -27.22 -10.84 -11.20
CA ASN A 381 -28.35 -10.71 -10.26
C ASN A 381 -29.55 -11.64 -10.57
N ARG A 382 -29.57 -12.31 -11.74
CA ARG A 382 -30.69 -13.21 -12.09
C ARG A 382 -30.43 -14.66 -11.69
N ASP A 383 -29.19 -15.12 -11.83
CA ASP A 383 -28.84 -16.50 -11.49
C ASP A 383 -28.82 -16.76 -9.98
N THR A 384 -28.55 -15.73 -9.16
CA THR A 384 -28.62 -15.85 -7.68
C THR A 384 -30.05 -15.79 -7.16
N GLN A 385 -31.01 -15.14 -7.85
CA GLN A 385 -32.40 -15.14 -7.44
C GLN A 385 -33.13 -16.44 -7.80
N ASP A 386 -32.77 -17.08 -8.91
CA ASP A 386 -33.35 -18.36 -9.30
C ASP A 386 -32.77 -19.54 -8.46
N ALA A 387 -31.53 -19.46 -7.98
CA ALA A 387 -30.97 -20.44 -7.02
C ALA A 387 -31.68 -20.39 -5.65
N HIS A 388 -31.99 -19.21 -5.16
CA HIS A 388 -32.73 -19.05 -3.89
C HIS A 388 -34.25 -19.31 -4.02
N ALA A 389 -34.83 -19.23 -5.22
CA ALA A 389 -36.24 -19.57 -5.46
C ALA A 389 -36.45 -21.08 -5.50
N SER A 390 -35.47 -21.86 -6.00
CA SER A 390 -35.58 -23.32 -6.04
C SER A 390 -35.39 -23.99 -4.67
N GLU A 391 -34.67 -23.37 -3.72
CA GLU A 391 -34.51 -23.90 -2.36
C GLU A 391 -35.72 -23.64 -1.45
N ARG A 392 -36.61 -22.69 -1.78
CA ARG A 392 -37.83 -22.42 -1.00
C ARG A 392 -39.02 -23.29 -1.37
N SER A 393 -39.01 -23.94 -2.53
CA SER A 393 -40.11 -24.83 -2.97
C SER A 393 -39.95 -26.28 -2.52
N GLY A 394 -38.88 -26.66 -1.82
CA GLY A 394 -38.59 -28.02 -1.35
C GLY A 394 -38.89 -28.30 0.13
N ARG A 395 -39.55 -27.38 0.86
CA ARG A 395 -39.91 -27.58 2.28
C ARG A 395 -41.38 -27.31 2.58
N GLU A 396 -42.26 -27.92 1.83
CA GLU A 396 -43.64 -28.16 2.21
C GLU A 396 -44.09 -29.48 1.56
N VAL A 397 -43.83 -30.59 2.24
CA VAL A 397 -44.68 -31.79 2.34
C VAL A 397 -44.26 -32.53 3.61
#